data_cb6bd7da322bc71c8e4d26f38c707f2a
#
_entry.id   cb6bd7da322bc71c8e4d26f38c707f2a
#
_cell.length_a   1.000
_cell.length_b   1.000
_cell.length_c   1.000
_cell.angle_alpha   90.00
_cell.angle_beta   90.00
_cell.angle_gamma   90.00
#
_symmetry.space_group_name_H-M   'P 1'
#
loop_
_entity.id
_entity.type
_entity.pdbx_description
1 polymer ?
#
loop_
_entity_poly.entity_id
_entity_poly.type
_entity_poly.pdbx_seq_one_letter_code
_entity_poly.pdbx_strand_id
1 'polypeptide(L)'
;MKLGLLLPNQGVVFGATTVPELLELAEQAEGSGIFESLWVGDNLLAKPRLESVTLLSALAVRTKTCRLGTACMASFPLRHPVVLAAQWSALDCLADGRTVLTACIGGGPTKGNIAGDFGSEYGAMQVDPTERVARMEEGIAVLRVLWTQDPATFKGRFFNFDGIAVRPQPVQNPCPPIWVANNPWVFGTSKSGTINKQVDRVARLADGWMTVGATPDQFDSAWREICDAAESHGRDSAHLENAIYFNLNLNDDRAKAYAESKRFLDEYYNSDWPEWKVNVWTACGTPAECVERIHAFEPAGAQTMIIRFTSYNQKAQLARFLD
;
A
#
# COMPACT_ATOMS: atom_id res chain seq x y z
N MET A 1 -14.61 -7.22 9.20
CA MET A 1 -13.48 -6.63 8.41
C MET A 1 -12.62 -5.76 9.33
N LYS A 2 -11.28 -5.91 9.27
CA LYS A 2 -10.32 -5.09 10.03
C LYS A 2 -10.19 -3.70 9.44
N LEU A 3 -9.82 -2.71 10.26
CA LEU A 3 -9.58 -1.35 9.78
C LEU A 3 -8.10 -0.97 9.89
N GLY A 4 -7.60 -0.32 8.87
CA GLY A 4 -6.29 0.30 8.83
C GLY A 4 -6.40 1.80 8.55
N LEU A 5 -5.51 2.61 9.10
CA LEU A 5 -5.43 4.03 8.78
C LEU A 5 -4.20 4.30 7.91
N LEU A 6 -4.42 4.93 6.76
CA LEU A 6 -3.32 5.46 5.94
C LEU A 6 -3.04 6.89 6.33
N LEU A 7 -1.85 7.09 6.88
CA LEU A 7 -1.35 8.41 7.24
C LEU A 7 -0.97 9.21 5.98
N PRO A 8 -1.39 10.46 5.85
CA PRO A 8 -1.16 11.25 4.64
C PRO A 8 0.26 11.82 4.59
N ASN A 9 1.27 10.98 4.48
CA ASN A 9 2.68 11.40 4.49
C ASN A 9 3.10 12.31 3.32
N GLN A 10 2.34 12.35 2.23
CA GLN A 10 2.48 13.37 1.19
C GLN A 10 1.84 14.71 1.60
N GLY A 11 0.85 14.68 2.47
CA GLY A 11 0.16 15.88 2.97
C GLY A 11 1.09 16.89 3.63
N VAL A 12 2.23 16.44 4.13
CA VAL A 12 3.28 17.34 4.67
C VAL A 12 3.83 18.28 3.59
N VAL A 13 3.86 17.83 2.32
CA VAL A 13 4.44 18.62 1.23
C VAL A 13 3.49 19.71 0.74
N PHE A 14 2.17 19.46 0.76
CA PHE A 14 1.17 20.45 0.34
C PHE A 14 0.34 21.04 1.48
N GLY A 15 0.80 20.88 2.74
CA GLY A 15 0.23 21.56 3.89
C GLY A 15 -1.08 20.99 4.45
N ALA A 16 -1.43 19.74 4.09
CA ALA A 16 -2.60 19.07 4.67
C ALA A 16 -2.34 18.50 6.07
N THR A 17 -1.08 18.39 6.48
CA THR A 17 -0.65 17.94 7.80
C THR A 17 0.81 18.32 8.05
N THR A 18 1.28 18.12 9.28
CA THR A 18 2.69 18.29 9.68
C THR A 18 3.26 16.96 10.19
N VAL A 19 4.60 16.87 10.30
CA VAL A 19 5.24 15.64 10.83
C VAL A 19 4.79 15.33 12.27
N PRO A 20 4.72 16.29 13.20
CA PRO A 20 4.19 16.03 14.53
C PRO A 20 2.74 15.52 14.50
N GLU A 21 1.88 16.13 13.67
CA GLU A 21 0.48 15.71 13.53
C GLU A 21 0.34 14.28 12.99
N LEU A 22 1.20 13.85 12.05
CA LEU A 22 1.20 12.47 11.57
C LEU A 22 1.48 11.46 12.69
N LEU A 23 2.45 11.77 13.55
CA LEU A 23 2.79 10.91 14.68
C LEU A 23 1.67 10.88 15.73
N GLU A 24 1.08 12.05 16.04
CA GLU A 24 -0.07 12.14 16.94
C GLU A 24 -1.30 11.39 16.40
N LEU A 25 -1.60 11.50 15.09
CA LEU A 25 -2.68 10.74 14.45
C LEU A 25 -2.47 9.23 14.57
N ALA A 26 -1.25 8.76 14.42
CA ALA A 26 -0.92 7.35 14.57
C ALA A 26 -1.17 6.87 16.00
N GLU A 27 -0.72 7.63 17.01
CA GLU A 27 -0.95 7.32 18.42
C GLU A 27 -2.44 7.35 18.80
N GLN A 28 -3.20 8.33 18.29
CA GLN A 28 -4.64 8.42 18.51
C GLN A 28 -5.38 7.26 17.85
N ALA A 29 -5.01 6.90 16.63
CA ALA A 29 -5.60 5.76 15.91
C ALA A 29 -5.36 4.45 16.66
N GLU A 30 -4.12 4.18 17.09
CA GLU A 30 -3.81 3.01 17.90
C GLU A 30 -4.53 3.03 19.24
N GLY A 31 -4.49 4.19 19.94
CA GLY A 31 -5.14 4.35 21.26
C GLY A 31 -6.66 4.19 21.25
N SER A 32 -7.30 4.36 20.08
CA SER A 32 -8.73 4.12 19.91
C SER A 32 -9.12 2.65 19.98
N GLY A 33 -8.19 1.73 19.68
CA GLY A 33 -8.45 0.30 19.56
C GLY A 33 -9.29 -0.11 18.33
N ILE A 34 -9.64 0.84 17.47
CA ILE A 34 -10.46 0.60 16.25
C ILE A 34 -9.58 0.20 15.08
N PHE A 35 -8.40 0.82 14.97
CA PHE A 35 -7.48 0.54 13.88
C PHE A 35 -6.46 -0.54 14.28
N GLU A 36 -6.42 -1.62 13.51
CA GLU A 36 -5.47 -2.72 13.72
C GLU A 36 -4.14 -2.52 12.97
N SER A 37 -4.10 -1.54 12.06
CA SER A 37 -2.91 -1.28 11.23
C SER A 37 -2.78 0.18 10.81
N LEU A 38 -1.52 0.62 10.65
CA LEU A 38 -1.15 1.94 10.17
C LEU A 38 -0.33 1.80 8.89
N TRP A 39 -0.66 2.62 7.91
CA TRP A 39 -0.10 2.52 6.58
C TRP A 39 0.48 3.86 6.12
N VAL A 40 1.51 3.81 5.28
CA VAL A 40 2.11 4.99 4.66
C VAL A 40 2.22 4.80 3.15
N GLY A 41 2.04 5.87 2.40
CA GLY A 41 2.30 5.85 0.96
C GLY A 41 3.79 5.87 0.65
N ASP A 42 4.19 5.38 -0.53
CA ASP A 42 5.57 5.38 -0.97
C ASP A 42 5.72 5.87 -2.41
N ASN A 43 6.69 6.71 -2.63
CA ASN A 43 7.41 7.10 -3.84
C ASN A 43 8.69 7.79 -3.39
N LEU A 44 9.70 7.82 -4.23
CA LEU A 44 10.93 8.58 -3.96
C LEU A 44 10.81 10.02 -4.47
N LEU A 45 10.56 10.19 -5.76
CA LEU A 45 10.57 11.50 -6.43
C LEU A 45 9.27 11.80 -7.19
N ALA A 46 8.60 10.80 -7.76
CA ALA A 46 7.43 11.00 -8.61
C ALA A 46 6.27 11.70 -7.90
N LYS A 47 6.15 11.49 -6.60
CA LYS A 47 5.21 12.17 -5.69
C LYS A 47 5.93 12.43 -4.38
N PRO A 48 6.57 13.60 -4.22
CA PRO A 48 7.36 13.94 -3.03
C PRO A 48 6.56 13.76 -1.74
N ARG A 49 7.18 13.12 -0.74
CA ARG A 49 6.58 12.83 0.56
C ARG A 49 7.64 12.52 1.59
N LEU A 50 7.25 12.40 2.86
CA LEU A 50 8.13 11.76 3.83
C LEU A 50 8.41 10.33 3.37
N GLU A 51 9.69 9.96 3.35
CA GLU A 51 10.14 8.64 2.91
C GLU A 51 9.53 7.55 3.80
N SER A 52 9.05 6.49 3.15
CA SER A 52 8.18 5.50 3.77
C SER A 52 8.85 4.68 4.87
N VAL A 53 10.07 4.18 4.65
CA VAL A 53 10.78 3.35 5.64
C VAL A 53 11.20 4.21 6.84
N THR A 54 11.63 5.44 6.60
CA THR A 54 11.98 6.40 7.64
C THR A 54 10.78 6.74 8.53
N LEU A 55 9.61 7.01 7.91
CA LEU A 55 8.40 7.29 8.69
C LEU A 55 7.92 6.05 9.45
N LEU A 56 7.91 4.88 8.82
CA LEU A 56 7.54 3.62 9.49
C LEU A 56 8.45 3.33 10.69
N SER A 57 9.74 3.66 10.62
CA SER A 57 10.67 3.52 11.76
C SER A 57 10.28 4.43 12.92
N ALA A 58 9.87 5.67 12.65
CA ALA A 58 9.35 6.57 13.68
C ALA A 58 8.04 6.05 14.28
N LEU A 59 7.12 5.54 13.45
CA LEU A 59 5.86 4.92 13.91
C LEU A 59 6.11 3.66 14.74
N ALA A 60 7.10 2.84 14.38
CA ALA A 60 7.43 1.61 15.10
C ALA A 60 7.76 1.85 16.58
N VAL A 61 8.46 2.96 16.89
CA VAL A 61 8.81 3.29 18.26
C VAL A 61 7.71 4.06 19.01
N ARG A 62 6.78 4.71 18.27
CA ARG A 62 5.66 5.47 18.85
C ARG A 62 4.42 4.61 19.10
N THR A 63 4.29 3.47 18.43
CA THR A 63 3.15 2.54 18.52
C THR A 63 3.59 1.17 19.04
N LYS A 64 2.64 0.36 19.54
CA LYS A 64 2.94 -0.90 20.22
C LYS A 64 2.18 -2.11 19.66
N THR A 65 1.01 -1.90 19.09
CA THR A 65 0.07 -2.98 18.75
C THR A 65 -0.31 -3.02 17.27
N CYS A 66 -0.47 -1.86 16.63
CA CYS A 66 -0.85 -1.78 15.22
C CYS A 66 0.23 -2.39 14.30
N ARG A 67 -0.21 -3.17 13.31
CA ARG A 67 0.66 -3.55 12.18
C ARG A 67 1.06 -2.29 11.42
N LEU A 68 2.26 -2.28 10.86
CA LEU A 68 2.85 -1.15 10.14
C LEU A 68 3.17 -1.56 8.70
N GLY A 69 2.67 -0.83 7.72
CA GLY A 69 2.89 -1.21 6.33
C GLY A 69 2.94 -0.09 5.32
N THR A 70 3.31 -0.44 4.09
CA THR A 70 3.25 0.47 2.94
C THR A 70 1.99 0.25 2.12
N ALA A 71 1.29 1.30 1.75
CA ALA A 71 0.10 1.23 0.88
C ALA A 71 0.27 2.07 -0.39
N CYS A 72 1.01 1.60 -1.39
CA CYS A 72 1.97 0.49 -1.48
C CYS A 72 3.38 1.06 -1.72
N MET A 73 4.43 0.23 -1.69
CA MET A 73 5.80 0.64 -2.02
C MET A 73 5.97 0.73 -3.56
N ALA A 74 5.58 1.88 -4.12
CA ALA A 74 5.66 2.13 -5.56
C ALA A 74 7.09 2.26 -6.07
N SER A 75 8.04 2.60 -5.20
CA SER A 75 9.47 2.66 -5.51
C SER A 75 10.17 1.30 -5.39
N PHE A 76 9.47 0.21 -5.13
CA PHE A 76 10.06 -1.11 -4.93
C PHE A 76 11.02 -1.52 -6.05
N PRO A 77 10.69 -1.39 -7.36
CA PRO A 77 11.60 -1.75 -8.44
C PRO A 77 12.86 -0.88 -8.55
N LEU A 78 12.83 0.30 -7.91
CA LEU A 78 13.91 1.28 -7.92
C LEU A 78 14.88 1.10 -6.75
N ARG A 79 14.46 0.38 -5.71
CA ARG A 79 15.28 0.14 -4.52
C ARG A 79 16.22 -1.05 -4.76
N HIS A 80 17.46 -0.93 -4.31
CA HIS A 80 18.35 -2.09 -4.29
C HIS A 80 17.87 -3.07 -3.19
N PRO A 81 17.50 -4.33 -3.53
CA PRO A 81 16.84 -5.20 -2.56
C PRO A 81 17.71 -5.59 -1.36
N VAL A 82 19.04 -5.62 -1.50
CA VAL A 82 19.94 -5.86 -0.35
C VAL A 82 19.84 -4.71 0.67
N VAL A 83 19.79 -3.45 0.19
CA VAL A 83 19.61 -2.29 1.07
C VAL A 83 18.24 -2.32 1.72
N LEU A 84 17.20 -2.59 0.94
CA LEU A 84 15.84 -2.70 1.44
C LEU A 84 15.70 -3.84 2.46
N ALA A 85 16.35 -5.00 2.22
CA ALA A 85 16.36 -6.11 3.17
C ALA A 85 16.93 -5.71 4.52
N ALA A 86 18.06 -5.01 4.54
CA ALA A 86 18.69 -4.53 5.78
C ALA A 86 17.82 -3.49 6.50
N GLN A 87 17.25 -2.53 5.74
CA GLN A 87 16.35 -1.51 6.29
C GLN A 87 15.08 -2.13 6.88
N TRP A 88 14.47 -3.08 6.16
CA TRP A 88 13.23 -3.72 6.60
C TRP A 88 13.44 -4.65 7.77
N SER A 89 14.57 -5.39 7.82
CA SER A 89 14.95 -6.18 9.00
C SER A 89 15.08 -5.32 10.24
N ALA A 90 15.77 -4.17 10.13
CA ALA A 90 15.90 -3.23 11.24
C ALA A 90 14.54 -2.65 11.66
N LEU A 91 13.69 -2.29 10.69
CA LEU A 91 12.32 -1.83 10.94
C LEU A 91 11.48 -2.89 11.63
N ASP A 92 11.58 -4.14 11.20
CA ASP A 92 10.83 -5.26 11.81
C ASP A 92 11.27 -5.50 13.27
N CYS A 93 12.56 -5.38 13.56
CA CYS A 93 13.06 -5.41 14.94
C CYS A 93 12.53 -4.23 15.77
N LEU A 94 12.52 -3.00 15.23
CA LEU A 94 11.97 -1.83 15.92
C LEU A 94 10.47 -1.96 16.17
N ALA A 95 9.76 -2.60 15.26
CA ALA A 95 8.32 -2.83 15.33
C ALA A 95 7.93 -4.09 16.10
N ASP A 96 8.89 -4.86 16.61
CA ASP A 96 8.64 -6.15 17.28
C ASP A 96 7.74 -7.09 16.44
N GLY A 97 8.12 -7.28 15.16
CA GLY A 97 7.45 -8.20 14.25
C GLY A 97 6.07 -7.76 13.73
N ARG A 98 5.77 -6.46 13.71
CA ARG A 98 4.48 -5.91 13.26
C ARG A 98 4.49 -5.38 11.82
N THR A 99 5.52 -5.65 11.03
CA THR A 99 5.64 -5.06 9.69
C THR A 99 4.97 -5.86 8.59
N VAL A 100 4.49 -5.15 7.54
CA VAL A 100 3.97 -5.71 6.28
C VAL A 100 4.53 -4.91 5.11
N LEU A 101 5.27 -5.57 4.23
CA LEU A 101 5.78 -4.94 3.01
C LEU A 101 4.80 -5.16 1.86
N THR A 102 4.22 -4.09 1.31
CA THR A 102 3.39 -4.21 0.11
C THR A 102 4.16 -3.75 -1.12
N ALA A 103 4.69 -4.69 -1.89
CA ALA A 103 5.41 -4.42 -3.13
C ALA A 103 4.47 -3.97 -4.26
N CYS A 104 4.91 -3.01 -5.05
CA CYS A 104 4.19 -2.49 -6.21
C CYS A 104 5.16 -2.18 -7.35
N ILE A 105 4.69 -2.30 -8.59
CA ILE A 105 5.52 -2.00 -9.78
C ILE A 105 5.72 -0.51 -10.06
N GLY A 106 5.09 0.35 -9.26
CA GLY A 106 5.05 1.80 -9.52
C GLY A 106 4.26 2.18 -10.77
N GLY A 107 4.27 3.44 -11.12
CA GLY A 107 3.65 3.96 -12.34
C GLY A 107 4.55 3.78 -13.57
N GLY A 108 3.94 3.78 -14.75
CA GLY A 108 4.67 3.80 -16.01
C GLY A 108 5.11 5.21 -16.41
N PRO A 109 6.12 5.37 -17.29
CA PRO A 109 6.63 6.66 -17.75
C PRO A 109 5.74 7.32 -18.81
N THR A 110 4.45 7.05 -18.83
CA THR A 110 3.52 7.56 -19.83
C THR A 110 3.29 9.05 -19.63
N LYS A 111 3.51 9.88 -20.65
CA LYS A 111 3.12 11.30 -20.63
C LYS A 111 1.63 11.42 -20.31
N GLY A 112 1.30 12.30 -19.36
CA GLY A 112 -0.08 12.46 -18.87
C GLY A 112 -0.51 11.40 -17.87
N ASN A 113 0.44 10.65 -17.28
CA ASN A 113 0.11 9.73 -16.21
C ASN A 113 -0.40 10.53 -14.99
N ILE A 114 -1.66 10.30 -14.66
CA ILE A 114 -2.40 10.92 -13.56
C ILE A 114 -1.69 10.72 -12.19
N ALA A 115 -0.68 9.87 -12.15
CA ALA A 115 -0.10 9.38 -10.90
C ALA A 115 1.30 9.93 -10.57
N GLY A 116 1.80 10.97 -11.25
CA GLY A 116 3.10 11.60 -10.96
C GLY A 116 4.15 11.40 -12.07
N ASP A 117 5.31 12.07 -11.93
CA ASP A 117 6.42 12.01 -12.91
C ASP A 117 7.33 10.80 -12.64
N PHE A 118 6.82 9.62 -12.97
CA PHE A 118 7.60 8.38 -12.84
C PHE A 118 8.76 8.31 -13.85
N GLY A 119 8.69 9.01 -14.99
CA GLY A 119 9.78 9.03 -15.96
C GLY A 119 11.06 9.61 -15.37
N SER A 120 10.96 10.77 -14.74
CA SER A 120 12.08 11.42 -14.04
C SER A 120 12.59 10.57 -12.87
N GLU A 121 11.69 9.92 -12.12
CA GLU A 121 12.08 9.05 -11.01
C GLU A 121 12.90 7.86 -11.50
N TYR A 122 12.46 7.16 -12.55
CA TYR A 122 13.20 6.05 -13.16
C TYR A 122 14.55 6.52 -13.73
N GLY A 123 14.58 7.68 -14.38
CA GLY A 123 15.81 8.25 -14.94
C GLY A 123 16.85 8.58 -13.86
N ALA A 124 16.42 9.22 -12.77
CA ALA A 124 17.29 9.54 -11.63
C ALA A 124 17.87 8.29 -10.96
N MET A 125 17.09 7.22 -10.92
CA MET A 125 17.49 5.93 -10.33
C MET A 125 18.22 5.00 -11.31
N GLN A 126 18.40 5.43 -12.57
CA GLN A 126 19.06 4.66 -13.63
C GLN A 126 18.45 3.27 -13.85
N VAL A 127 17.13 3.18 -13.75
CA VAL A 127 16.36 1.94 -13.95
C VAL A 127 15.51 2.06 -15.22
N ASP A 128 15.60 1.05 -16.11
CA ASP A 128 14.71 0.97 -17.25
C ASP A 128 13.25 0.68 -16.76
N PRO A 129 12.29 1.57 -17.04
CA PRO A 129 10.91 1.37 -16.61
C PRO A 129 10.24 0.14 -17.23
N THR A 130 10.76 -0.41 -18.33
CA THR A 130 10.24 -1.65 -18.93
C THR A 130 10.58 -2.88 -18.10
N GLU A 131 11.60 -2.81 -17.26
CA GLU A 131 12.06 -3.89 -16.38
C GLU A 131 11.33 -3.92 -15.02
N ARG A 132 10.51 -2.90 -14.69
CA ARG A 132 9.92 -2.74 -13.36
C ARG A 132 9.19 -3.97 -12.81
N VAL A 133 8.50 -4.71 -13.68
CA VAL A 133 7.78 -5.94 -13.27
C VAL A 133 8.78 -7.03 -12.89
N ALA A 134 9.75 -7.31 -13.77
CA ALA A 134 10.73 -8.35 -13.53
C ALA A 134 11.65 -8.02 -12.34
N ARG A 135 12.00 -6.73 -12.15
CA ARG A 135 12.76 -6.27 -10.99
C ARG A 135 11.98 -6.44 -9.69
N MET A 136 10.67 -6.22 -9.71
CA MET A 136 9.83 -6.45 -8.52
C MET A 136 9.77 -7.95 -8.19
N GLU A 137 9.51 -8.80 -9.17
CA GLU A 137 9.41 -10.25 -8.96
C GLU A 137 10.75 -10.83 -8.45
N GLU A 138 11.88 -10.46 -9.05
CA GLU A 138 13.20 -10.86 -8.58
C GLU A 138 13.55 -10.26 -7.23
N GLY A 139 13.21 -8.99 -7.00
CA GLY A 139 13.41 -8.31 -5.71
C GLY A 139 12.69 -9.00 -4.55
N ILE A 140 11.46 -9.45 -4.76
CA ILE A 140 10.72 -10.25 -3.77
C ILE A 140 11.47 -11.55 -3.43
N ALA A 141 11.96 -12.25 -4.45
CA ALA A 141 12.76 -13.48 -4.24
C ALA A 141 14.05 -13.19 -3.46
N VAL A 142 14.75 -12.10 -3.81
CA VAL A 142 15.96 -11.65 -3.08
C VAL A 142 15.67 -11.34 -1.62
N LEU A 143 14.59 -10.62 -1.32
CA LEU A 143 14.22 -10.32 0.06
C LEU A 143 13.97 -11.59 0.86
N ARG A 144 13.20 -12.53 0.31
CA ARG A 144 12.92 -13.81 0.97
C ARG A 144 14.19 -14.59 1.28
N VAL A 145 15.12 -14.68 0.30
CA VAL A 145 16.41 -15.37 0.48
C VAL A 145 17.24 -14.69 1.58
N LEU A 146 17.33 -13.34 1.57
CA LEU A 146 18.11 -12.58 2.56
C LEU A 146 17.54 -12.66 3.97
N TRP A 147 16.22 -12.84 4.11
CA TRP A 147 15.56 -12.93 5.42
C TRP A 147 15.44 -14.37 5.96
N THR A 148 15.72 -15.38 5.13
CA THR A 148 15.56 -16.79 5.54
C THR A 148 16.84 -17.60 5.50
N GLN A 149 17.92 -17.05 4.89
CA GLN A 149 19.21 -17.73 4.77
C GLN A 149 20.34 -16.86 5.33
N ASP A 150 21.24 -17.45 6.11
CA ASP A 150 22.42 -16.80 6.70
C ASP A 150 23.60 -17.79 6.73
N PRO A 151 24.58 -17.69 5.83
CA PRO A 151 24.70 -16.73 4.72
C PRO A 151 23.76 -17.00 3.54
N ALA A 152 23.41 -15.96 2.81
CA ALA A 152 22.53 -15.99 1.65
C ALA A 152 23.31 -15.90 0.33
N THR A 153 22.90 -16.69 -0.67
CA THR A 153 23.44 -16.64 -2.03
C THR A 153 22.26 -16.53 -3.01
N PHE A 154 22.39 -15.65 -3.99
CA PHE A 154 21.38 -15.46 -5.02
C PHE A 154 22.01 -15.20 -6.39
N LYS A 155 21.45 -15.81 -7.44
CA LYS A 155 21.83 -15.60 -8.84
C LYS A 155 20.60 -15.35 -9.68
N GLY A 156 20.39 -14.11 -10.07
CA GLY A 156 19.26 -13.66 -10.87
C GLY A 156 19.70 -12.89 -12.11
N ARG A 157 18.74 -12.29 -12.78
CA ARG A 157 18.98 -11.42 -13.94
C ARG A 157 19.54 -10.05 -13.52
N PHE A 158 19.01 -9.47 -12.45
CA PHE A 158 19.33 -8.12 -12.00
C PHE A 158 20.22 -8.09 -10.77
N PHE A 159 20.13 -9.11 -9.91
CA PHE A 159 20.82 -9.14 -8.62
C PHE A 159 21.59 -10.45 -8.48
N ASN A 160 22.87 -10.31 -8.11
CA ASN A 160 23.77 -11.44 -7.90
C ASN A 160 24.66 -11.18 -6.70
N PHE A 161 24.70 -12.12 -5.77
CA PHE A 161 25.58 -12.08 -4.61
C PHE A 161 25.85 -13.51 -4.09
N ASP A 162 26.92 -13.65 -3.34
CA ASP A 162 27.34 -14.92 -2.78
C ASP A 162 27.78 -14.75 -1.32
N GLY A 163 27.25 -15.58 -0.43
CA GLY A 163 27.68 -15.68 0.96
C GLY A 163 27.50 -14.42 1.80
N ILE A 164 26.50 -13.56 1.50
CA ILE A 164 26.25 -12.36 2.30
C ILE A 164 25.23 -12.64 3.42
N ALA A 165 25.30 -11.83 4.49
CA ALA A 165 24.39 -11.91 5.62
C ALA A 165 23.77 -10.54 5.89
N VAL A 166 22.43 -10.51 6.08
CA VAL A 166 21.71 -9.35 6.61
C VAL A 166 21.52 -9.57 8.11
N ARG A 167 22.02 -8.64 8.93
CA ARG A 167 21.92 -8.70 10.40
C ARG A 167 21.61 -7.33 10.98
N PRO A 168 20.66 -7.23 11.95
CA PRO A 168 19.86 -8.32 12.49
C PRO A 168 18.95 -8.95 11.45
N GLN A 169 18.56 -10.20 11.65
CA GLN A 169 17.45 -10.83 10.89
C GLN A 169 16.11 -10.26 11.38
N PRO A 170 15.03 -10.29 10.57
CA PRO A 170 13.71 -9.92 11.04
C PRO A 170 13.26 -10.76 12.25
N VAL A 171 12.36 -10.19 13.05
CA VAL A 171 11.71 -10.90 14.16
C VAL A 171 10.68 -11.89 13.65
N GLN A 172 9.97 -11.55 12.58
CA GLN A 172 8.93 -12.40 12.00
C GLN A 172 9.52 -13.66 11.35
N ASN A 173 8.89 -14.82 11.60
CA ASN A 173 9.32 -16.13 11.09
C ASN A 173 8.26 -16.71 10.16
N PRO A 174 8.60 -17.19 8.94
CA PRO A 174 9.97 -17.27 8.39
C PRO A 174 10.56 -15.92 7.95
N CYS A 175 9.74 -14.92 7.68
CA CYS A 175 10.14 -13.55 7.33
C CYS A 175 8.91 -12.62 7.38
N PRO A 176 9.09 -11.29 7.33
CA PRO A 176 7.98 -10.35 7.20
C PRO A 176 7.10 -10.67 5.98
N PRO A 177 5.76 -10.61 6.10
CA PRO A 177 4.87 -10.87 4.99
C PRO A 177 5.07 -9.85 3.88
N ILE A 178 5.13 -10.34 2.65
CA ILE A 178 5.22 -9.53 1.44
C ILE A 178 3.90 -9.61 0.69
N TRP A 179 3.17 -8.51 0.67
CA TRP A 179 1.98 -8.36 -0.16
C TRP A 179 2.34 -7.80 -1.54
N VAL A 180 1.48 -8.00 -2.51
CA VAL A 180 1.58 -7.38 -3.83
C VAL A 180 0.38 -6.50 -4.09
N ALA A 181 0.64 -5.23 -4.43
CA ALA A 181 -0.41 -4.31 -4.83
C ALA A 181 -0.55 -4.28 -6.34
N ASN A 182 -1.79 -4.48 -6.80
CA ASN A 182 -2.17 -4.26 -8.19
C ASN A 182 -3.67 -3.96 -8.31
N ASN A 183 -4.05 -3.44 -9.48
CA ASN A 183 -5.42 -3.12 -9.84
C ASN A 183 -5.75 -3.90 -11.11
N PRO A 184 -6.29 -5.11 -11.03
CA PRO A 184 -6.60 -5.96 -12.18
C PRO A 184 -7.54 -5.29 -13.19
N TRP A 185 -8.41 -4.43 -12.71
CA TRP A 185 -9.25 -3.53 -13.52
C TRP A 185 -8.54 -2.16 -13.62
N VAL A 186 -8.00 -1.84 -14.73
CA VAL A 186 -7.54 -0.47 -14.99
C VAL A 186 -8.79 0.42 -15.08
N PHE A 187 -9.28 0.91 -13.93
CA PHE A 187 -10.34 1.91 -13.84
C PHE A 187 -11.41 1.78 -14.97
N GLY A 188 -12.10 0.65 -15.00
CA GLY A 188 -13.25 0.44 -15.90
C GLY A 188 -12.97 -0.28 -17.22
N THR A 189 -11.74 -0.71 -17.52
CA THR A 189 -11.46 -1.54 -18.70
C THR A 189 -10.66 -2.79 -18.33
N SER A 190 -11.30 -3.94 -18.25
CA SER A 190 -10.61 -5.21 -18.16
C SER A 190 -10.10 -5.62 -19.54
N LYS A 191 -8.80 -5.57 -19.77
CA LYS A 191 -8.18 -6.35 -20.85
C LYS A 191 -7.91 -7.73 -20.29
N SER A 192 -8.72 -8.71 -20.69
CA SER A 192 -8.71 -10.08 -20.18
C SER A 192 -7.29 -10.68 -19.96
N GLY A 193 -6.35 -10.52 -20.89
CA GLY A 193 -4.99 -11.02 -20.73
C GLY A 193 -4.09 -10.23 -19.72
N THR A 194 -4.50 -9.03 -19.29
CA THR A 194 -3.75 -8.22 -18.32
C THR A 194 -4.15 -8.59 -16.89
N ILE A 195 -5.41 -8.92 -16.67
CA ILE A 195 -5.92 -9.42 -15.38
C ILE A 195 -5.19 -10.69 -14.99
N ASN A 196 -5.16 -11.68 -15.88
CA ASN A 196 -4.54 -12.97 -15.59
C ASN A 196 -3.09 -12.88 -15.13
N LYS A 197 -2.26 -11.99 -15.73
CA LYS A 197 -0.87 -11.79 -15.29
C LYS A 197 -0.74 -11.12 -13.92
N GLN A 198 -1.66 -10.24 -13.57
CA GLN A 198 -1.65 -9.58 -12.27
C GLN A 198 -2.11 -10.51 -11.17
N VAL A 199 -3.17 -11.27 -11.42
CA VAL A 199 -3.69 -12.32 -10.54
C VAL A 199 -2.62 -13.38 -10.29
N ASP A 200 -2.03 -13.95 -11.36
CA ASP A 200 -0.97 -14.96 -11.28
C ASP A 200 0.23 -14.49 -10.44
N ARG A 201 0.61 -13.22 -10.56
CA ARG A 201 1.72 -12.66 -9.77
C ARG A 201 1.44 -12.68 -8.28
N VAL A 202 0.25 -12.27 -7.86
CA VAL A 202 -0.15 -12.35 -6.44
C VAL A 202 -0.14 -13.80 -5.99
N ALA A 203 -0.80 -14.66 -6.75
CA ALA A 203 -0.94 -16.08 -6.44
C ALA A 203 0.38 -16.80 -6.24
N ARG A 204 1.40 -16.48 -7.06
CA ARG A 204 2.72 -17.11 -6.97
C ARG A 204 3.62 -16.54 -5.89
N LEU A 205 3.59 -15.23 -5.67
CA LEU A 205 4.68 -14.53 -4.97
C LEU A 205 4.27 -13.94 -3.63
N ALA A 206 2.99 -13.61 -3.44
CA ALA A 206 2.58 -12.79 -2.31
C ALA A 206 2.02 -13.59 -1.15
N ASP A 207 2.12 -13.03 0.06
CA ASP A 207 1.42 -13.49 1.25
C ASP A 207 0.07 -12.75 1.41
N GLY A 208 -0.17 -11.75 0.57
CA GLY A 208 -1.42 -11.00 0.53
C GLY A 208 -1.53 -10.08 -0.67
N TRP A 209 -2.72 -9.55 -0.87
CA TRP A 209 -3.09 -8.69 -1.98
C TRP A 209 -3.63 -7.34 -1.49
N MET A 210 -3.22 -6.27 -2.13
CA MET A 210 -3.76 -4.94 -1.91
C MET A 210 -4.27 -4.34 -3.23
N THR A 211 -5.44 -3.69 -3.18
CA THR A 211 -5.99 -2.99 -4.35
C THR A 211 -6.64 -1.67 -4.00
N VAL A 212 -6.93 -0.88 -5.03
CA VAL A 212 -7.62 0.42 -4.94
C VAL A 212 -8.62 0.59 -6.07
N GLY A 213 -9.66 1.40 -5.85
CA GLY A 213 -10.58 1.80 -6.90
C GLY A 213 -11.43 0.67 -7.48
N ALA A 214 -11.65 -0.40 -6.72
CA ALA A 214 -12.56 -1.47 -7.06
C ALA A 214 -13.99 -1.16 -6.60
N THR A 215 -14.98 -1.67 -7.33
CA THR A 215 -16.30 -1.92 -6.75
C THR A 215 -16.28 -3.21 -5.93
N PRO A 216 -17.25 -3.43 -5.01
CA PRO A 216 -17.33 -4.71 -4.28
C PRO A 216 -17.32 -5.93 -5.18
N ASP A 217 -18.10 -5.94 -6.27
CA ASP A 217 -18.15 -7.06 -7.23
C ASP A 217 -16.81 -7.31 -7.93
N GLN A 218 -16.10 -6.24 -8.30
CA GLN A 218 -14.76 -6.35 -8.89
C GLN A 218 -13.76 -6.90 -7.89
N PHE A 219 -13.86 -6.50 -6.62
CA PHE A 219 -13.01 -7.00 -5.55
C PHE A 219 -13.25 -8.49 -5.32
N ASP A 220 -14.51 -8.92 -5.16
CA ASP A 220 -14.89 -10.32 -4.98
C ASP A 220 -14.40 -11.20 -6.14
N SER A 221 -14.69 -10.78 -7.39
CA SER A 221 -14.24 -11.54 -8.58
C SER A 221 -12.72 -11.73 -8.61
N ALA A 222 -11.96 -10.65 -8.40
CA ALA A 222 -10.50 -10.73 -8.42
C ALA A 222 -9.94 -11.54 -7.24
N TRP A 223 -10.54 -11.43 -6.06
CA TRP A 223 -10.11 -12.19 -4.90
C TRP A 223 -10.28 -13.70 -5.11
N ARG A 224 -11.42 -14.11 -5.65
CA ARG A 224 -11.66 -15.53 -6.02
C ARG A 224 -10.65 -16.01 -7.05
N GLU A 225 -10.43 -15.24 -8.12
CA GLU A 225 -9.42 -15.59 -9.14
C GLU A 225 -8.02 -15.73 -8.54
N ILE A 226 -7.65 -14.90 -7.56
CA ILE A 226 -6.35 -14.99 -6.85
C ILE A 226 -6.29 -16.27 -6.02
N CYS A 227 -7.34 -16.60 -5.28
CA CYS A 227 -7.40 -17.83 -4.47
C CYS A 227 -7.30 -19.08 -5.35
N ASP A 228 -8.09 -19.16 -6.42
CA ASP A 228 -8.09 -20.28 -7.36
C ASP A 228 -6.70 -20.45 -8.02
N ALA A 229 -6.07 -19.34 -8.41
CA ALA A 229 -4.72 -19.35 -8.95
C ALA A 229 -3.68 -19.81 -7.93
N ALA A 230 -3.78 -19.39 -6.67
CA ALA A 230 -2.89 -19.84 -5.59
C ALA A 230 -2.99 -21.36 -5.37
N GLU A 231 -4.21 -21.90 -5.31
CA GLU A 231 -4.46 -23.33 -5.23
C GLU A 231 -3.85 -24.09 -6.41
N SER A 232 -3.97 -23.54 -7.64
CA SER A 232 -3.36 -24.12 -8.83
C SER A 232 -1.83 -24.17 -8.79
N HIS A 233 -1.22 -23.27 -8.03
CA HIS A 233 0.22 -23.25 -7.74
C HIS A 233 0.60 -24.09 -6.50
N GLY A 234 -0.33 -24.83 -5.91
CA GLY A 234 -0.11 -25.66 -4.72
C GLY A 234 0.07 -24.86 -3.45
N ARG A 235 -0.44 -23.61 -3.40
CA ARG A 235 -0.42 -22.75 -2.21
C ARG A 235 -1.82 -22.73 -1.57
N ASP A 236 -1.85 -22.83 -0.26
CA ASP A 236 -3.11 -22.72 0.51
C ASP A 236 -3.59 -21.27 0.54
N SER A 237 -4.70 -21.02 -0.16
CA SER A 237 -5.31 -19.69 -0.25
C SER A 237 -5.84 -19.18 1.08
N ALA A 238 -6.12 -20.05 2.07
CA ALA A 238 -6.57 -19.66 3.39
C ALA A 238 -5.50 -18.84 4.18
N HIS A 239 -4.24 -18.92 3.78
CA HIS A 239 -3.15 -18.14 4.36
C HIS A 239 -2.92 -16.79 3.66
N LEU A 240 -3.63 -16.52 2.56
CA LEU A 240 -3.52 -15.24 1.88
C LEU A 240 -4.36 -14.17 2.59
N GLU A 241 -3.76 -13.01 2.77
CA GLU A 241 -4.47 -11.83 3.28
C GLU A 241 -4.88 -10.91 2.13
N ASN A 242 -5.90 -10.07 2.36
CA ASN A 242 -6.25 -9.04 1.39
C ASN A 242 -6.60 -7.71 2.04
N ALA A 243 -6.45 -6.64 1.27
CA ALA A 243 -6.87 -5.31 1.67
C ALA A 243 -7.39 -4.48 0.50
N ILE A 244 -8.38 -3.66 0.79
CA ILE A 244 -8.78 -2.57 -0.09
C ILE A 244 -8.40 -1.22 0.53
N TYR A 245 -7.72 -0.38 -0.24
CA TYR A 245 -7.42 0.99 0.14
C TYR A 245 -8.52 1.91 -0.36
N PHE A 246 -9.14 2.66 0.55
CA PHE A 246 -10.34 3.45 0.31
C PHE A 246 -10.22 4.85 0.91
N ASN A 247 -10.83 5.84 0.27
CA ASN A 247 -10.85 7.22 0.73
C ASN A 247 -12.14 7.54 1.48
N LEU A 248 -12.05 8.44 2.45
CA LEU A 248 -13.18 8.83 3.27
C LEU A 248 -13.16 10.34 3.54
N ASN A 249 -14.32 10.99 3.49
CA ASN A 249 -14.51 12.34 3.98
C ASN A 249 -15.89 12.44 4.66
N LEU A 250 -15.85 12.58 5.98
CA LEU A 250 -17.03 12.69 6.82
C LEU A 250 -17.49 14.16 6.92
N ASN A 251 -18.68 14.45 6.39
CA ASN A 251 -19.31 15.77 6.46
C ASN A 251 -20.84 15.62 6.31
N ASP A 252 -21.64 16.36 7.08
CA ASP A 252 -23.10 16.32 6.94
C ASP A 252 -23.57 16.89 5.61
N ASP A 253 -22.75 17.75 5.00
CA ASP A 253 -22.93 18.25 3.64
C ASP A 253 -22.08 17.41 2.67
N ARG A 254 -22.72 16.45 2.00
CA ARG A 254 -22.05 15.55 1.04
C ARG A 254 -21.38 16.30 -0.11
N ALA A 255 -21.96 17.43 -0.56
CA ALA A 255 -21.38 18.21 -1.65
C ALA A 255 -20.05 18.85 -1.22
N LYS A 256 -19.98 19.36 0.02
CA LYS A 256 -18.74 19.87 0.59
C LYS A 256 -17.70 18.77 0.78
N ALA A 257 -18.09 17.61 1.33
CA ALA A 257 -17.21 16.45 1.46
C ALA A 257 -16.61 16.05 0.11
N TYR A 258 -17.43 15.98 -0.93
CA TYR A 258 -16.99 15.65 -2.28
C TYR A 258 -16.03 16.68 -2.86
N ALA A 259 -16.36 17.97 -2.77
CA ALA A 259 -15.53 19.05 -3.28
C ALA A 259 -14.15 19.09 -2.60
N GLU A 260 -14.10 18.90 -1.27
CA GLU A 260 -12.86 18.81 -0.53
C GLU A 260 -12.05 17.57 -0.93
N SER A 261 -12.70 16.40 -1.05
CA SER A 261 -12.05 15.15 -1.48
C SER A 261 -11.47 15.26 -2.88
N LYS A 262 -12.23 15.85 -3.82
CA LYS A 262 -11.76 16.07 -5.20
C LYS A 262 -10.51 16.94 -5.20
N ARG A 263 -10.56 18.08 -4.51
CA ARG A 263 -9.41 19.01 -4.39
C ARG A 263 -8.20 18.30 -3.75
N PHE A 264 -8.41 17.59 -2.65
CA PHE A 264 -7.36 16.84 -1.95
C PHE A 264 -6.70 15.80 -2.89
N LEU A 265 -7.51 15.06 -3.65
CA LEU A 265 -7.00 14.03 -4.58
C LEU A 265 -6.26 14.66 -5.77
N ASP A 266 -6.74 15.79 -6.29
CA ASP A 266 -6.07 16.51 -7.36
C ASP A 266 -4.69 17.01 -6.94
N GLU A 267 -4.58 17.61 -5.77
CA GLU A 267 -3.30 18.05 -5.21
C GLU A 267 -2.39 16.86 -4.84
N TYR A 268 -2.95 15.82 -4.21
CA TYR A 268 -2.22 14.62 -3.84
C TYR A 268 -1.61 13.89 -5.05
N TYR A 269 -2.30 13.89 -6.18
CA TYR A 269 -1.83 13.21 -7.40
C TYR A 269 -1.29 14.17 -8.46
N ASN A 270 -1.31 15.48 -8.19
CA ASN A 270 -0.94 16.54 -9.13
C ASN A 270 -1.65 16.34 -10.49
N SER A 271 -2.96 16.15 -10.47
CA SER A 271 -3.75 15.80 -11.65
C SER A 271 -5.23 16.09 -11.43
N ASP A 272 -5.94 16.44 -12.50
CA ASP A 272 -7.39 16.56 -12.48
C ASP A 272 -8.06 15.17 -12.51
N TRP A 273 -8.50 14.72 -11.34
CA TRP A 273 -9.14 13.40 -11.19
C TRP A 273 -10.58 13.43 -11.71
N PRO A 274 -10.95 12.57 -12.68
CA PRO A 274 -12.32 12.53 -13.17
C PRO A 274 -13.29 12.07 -12.07
N GLU A 275 -14.48 12.68 -12.07
CA GLU A 275 -15.52 12.44 -11.04
C GLU A 275 -15.83 10.97 -10.79
N TRP A 276 -15.93 10.16 -11.86
CA TRP A 276 -16.23 8.75 -11.72
C TRP A 276 -15.16 7.99 -10.91
N LYS A 277 -13.88 8.38 -11.02
CA LYS A 277 -12.81 7.78 -10.22
C LYS A 277 -12.90 8.18 -8.76
N VAL A 278 -13.19 9.47 -8.50
CA VAL A 278 -13.40 9.95 -7.12
C VAL A 278 -14.57 9.19 -6.50
N ASN A 279 -15.69 9.03 -7.22
CA ASN A 279 -16.88 8.35 -6.74
C ASN A 279 -16.68 6.85 -6.44
N VAL A 280 -15.92 6.14 -7.27
CA VAL A 280 -15.62 4.72 -7.05
C VAL A 280 -14.73 4.53 -5.83
N TRP A 281 -13.76 5.43 -5.63
CA TRP A 281 -12.71 5.25 -4.63
C TRP A 281 -12.93 6.03 -3.33
N THR A 282 -14.00 6.81 -3.22
CA THR A 282 -14.22 7.71 -2.07
C THR A 282 -15.65 7.61 -1.55
N ALA A 283 -15.81 7.47 -0.24
CA ALA A 283 -17.07 7.72 0.43
C ALA A 283 -17.06 9.14 1.01
N CYS A 284 -18.06 9.92 0.62
CA CYS A 284 -18.28 11.28 1.08
C CYS A 284 -19.68 11.38 1.66
N GLY A 285 -19.84 12.02 2.82
CA GLY A 285 -21.15 12.25 3.42
C GLY A 285 -21.17 12.05 4.92
N THR A 286 -22.37 11.79 5.43
CA THR A 286 -22.60 11.48 6.85
C THR A 286 -21.92 10.18 7.28
N PRO A 287 -21.69 9.97 8.58
CA PRO A 287 -21.16 8.69 9.07
C PRO A 287 -21.95 7.48 8.56
N ALA A 288 -23.28 7.54 8.55
CA ALA A 288 -24.13 6.43 8.07
C ALA A 288 -23.88 6.09 6.59
N GLU A 289 -23.82 7.10 5.71
CA GLU A 289 -23.54 6.90 4.28
C GLU A 289 -22.13 6.32 4.06
N CYS A 290 -21.16 6.75 4.85
CA CYS A 290 -19.79 6.27 4.76
C CYS A 290 -19.66 4.82 5.25
N VAL A 291 -20.32 4.49 6.35
CA VAL A 291 -20.37 3.12 6.91
C VAL A 291 -21.01 2.16 5.91
N GLU A 292 -22.12 2.53 5.28
CA GLU A 292 -22.77 1.71 4.22
C GLU A 292 -21.79 1.38 3.08
N ARG A 293 -21.01 2.38 2.61
CA ARG A 293 -20.01 2.20 1.57
C ARG A 293 -18.86 1.29 2.00
N ILE A 294 -18.46 1.35 3.26
CA ILE A 294 -17.41 0.49 3.84
C ILE A 294 -17.92 -0.95 3.96
N HIS A 295 -19.11 -1.13 4.55
CA HIS A 295 -19.69 -2.46 4.76
C HIS A 295 -20.02 -3.20 3.48
N ALA A 296 -20.21 -2.51 2.35
CA ALA A 296 -20.43 -3.15 1.05
C ALA A 296 -19.29 -4.08 0.62
N PHE A 297 -18.08 -3.92 1.18
CA PHE A 297 -16.93 -4.77 0.88
C PHE A 297 -16.83 -6.03 1.77
N GLU A 298 -17.55 -6.12 2.87
CA GLU A 298 -17.53 -7.30 3.73
C GLU A 298 -18.05 -8.56 3.04
N PRO A 299 -19.24 -8.55 2.39
CA PRO A 299 -19.71 -9.71 1.65
C PRO A 299 -18.85 -10.02 0.41
N ALA A 300 -18.07 -9.04 -0.09
CA ALA A 300 -17.10 -9.24 -1.15
C ALA A 300 -15.80 -9.89 -0.67
N GLY A 301 -15.68 -10.24 0.61
CA GLY A 301 -14.54 -10.94 1.18
C GLY A 301 -13.35 -10.05 1.55
N ALA A 302 -13.55 -8.73 1.69
CA ALA A 302 -12.48 -7.84 2.16
C ALA A 302 -12.15 -8.12 3.62
N GLN A 303 -10.89 -8.46 3.89
CA GLN A 303 -10.39 -8.74 5.24
C GLN A 303 -9.94 -7.47 5.94
N THR A 304 -9.29 -6.56 5.19
CA THR A 304 -8.83 -5.27 5.73
C THR A 304 -9.27 -4.13 4.81
N MET A 305 -9.84 -3.07 5.39
CA MET A 305 -10.04 -1.81 4.70
C MET A 305 -9.05 -0.77 5.24
N ILE A 306 -8.22 -0.23 4.35
CA ILE A 306 -7.25 0.81 4.67
C ILE A 306 -7.87 2.16 4.31
N ILE A 307 -8.20 2.95 5.31
CA ILE A 307 -8.89 4.23 5.16
C ILE A 307 -7.87 5.38 5.08
N ARG A 308 -8.06 6.28 4.12
CA ARG A 308 -7.41 7.59 4.07
C ARG A 308 -8.45 8.69 4.14
N PHE A 309 -8.29 9.62 5.05
CA PHE A 309 -9.11 10.82 5.05
C PHE A 309 -8.66 11.78 3.94
N THR A 310 -9.59 12.13 3.05
CA THR A 310 -9.36 13.10 1.97
C THR A 310 -9.80 14.50 2.40
N SER A 311 -9.18 14.98 3.46
CA SER A 311 -9.46 16.28 4.09
C SER A 311 -8.16 17.00 4.49
N TYR A 312 -8.21 18.31 4.58
CA TYR A 312 -7.11 19.13 5.10
C TYR A 312 -7.14 19.23 6.64
N ASN A 313 -8.15 18.68 7.29
CA ASN A 313 -8.22 18.57 8.74
C ASN A 313 -8.28 17.10 9.19
N GLN A 314 -7.13 16.46 9.18
CA GLN A 314 -6.99 15.03 9.48
C GLN A 314 -7.47 14.69 10.91
N LYS A 315 -7.16 15.55 11.89
CA LYS A 315 -7.56 15.33 13.28
C LYS A 315 -9.09 15.37 13.47
N ALA A 316 -9.75 16.33 12.82
CA ALA A 316 -11.21 16.41 12.88
C ALA A 316 -11.88 15.20 12.20
N GLN A 317 -11.32 14.72 11.09
CA GLN A 317 -11.82 13.52 10.44
C GLN A 317 -11.65 12.28 11.31
N LEU A 318 -10.47 12.10 11.92
CA LEU A 318 -10.25 10.99 12.84
C LEU A 318 -11.20 11.07 14.05
N ALA A 319 -11.32 12.23 14.70
CA ALA A 319 -12.23 12.40 15.82
C ALA A 319 -13.67 12.02 15.44
N ARG A 320 -14.16 12.56 14.30
CA ARG A 320 -15.52 12.26 13.82
C ARG A 320 -15.72 10.80 13.38
N PHE A 321 -14.65 10.12 12.99
CA PHE A 321 -14.70 8.69 12.65
C PHE A 321 -14.78 7.81 13.91
N LEU A 322 -14.21 8.28 15.03
CA LEU A 322 -14.19 7.57 16.30
C LEU A 322 -15.46 7.75 17.12
N ASP A 323 -16.25 8.83 16.88
CA ASP A 323 -17.54 9.11 17.49
C ASP A 323 -18.64 8.20 16.91
#